data_a9221d36755f3b9fac9b53461d97149f
#
_entry.id   a9221d36755f3b9fac9b53461d97149f
#
_cell.length_a   1.000
_cell.length_b   1.000
_cell.length_c   1.000
_cell.angle_alpha   90.00
_cell.angle_beta   90.00
_cell.angle_gamma   90.00
#
_symmetry.space_group_name_H-M   'P 1'
#
loop_
_entity.id
_entity.type
_entity.pdbx_description
1 polymer ?
#
loop_
_entity_poly.entity_id
_entity_poly.type
_entity_poly.pdbx_seq_one_letter_code
_entity_poly.pdbx_strand_id
1 'polypeptide(L)'
;MPESPQVPAESATPEATEAELTDAIFEPYSPQRLTVRGAKPHPGALVESAAMASVAPPQITYQPTLPQAIIDQGRLSLPQLETITYVGQAHAQMLPSAEGQQAFRRGYLVGSGTGMGKGRIVAGIIADNMNQGRKKAVWISEKAALVQDARRDWVGAVDGDSQRIFELTKTQLRSPIKVTEGILFTTYDTLKGVDRQDKTITRLQQIVDWLGTDFDGAIVFDESHAMSSSVST
;
A
#
# COMPACT_ATOMS: atom_id res chain seq x y z
N MET A 1 4.72 -9.64 78.45
CA MET A 1 4.07 -9.14 77.17
C MET A 1 5.12 -9.24 76.08
N PRO A 2 4.98 -10.13 75.10
CA PRO A 2 5.92 -10.19 74.02
C PRO A 2 5.51 -9.17 72.94
N GLU A 3 6.50 -8.40 72.41
CA GLU A 3 6.41 -7.47 71.35
C GLU A 3 6.10 -8.20 70.02
N SER A 4 5.12 -7.66 69.23
CA SER A 4 4.78 -8.13 67.92
C SER A 4 5.85 -7.70 66.92
N PRO A 5 6.24 -8.54 65.94
CA PRO A 5 7.19 -8.18 64.89
C PRO A 5 6.58 -7.17 63.89
N GLN A 6 7.28 -6.04 63.69
CA GLN A 6 7.00 -5.09 62.64
C GLN A 6 7.33 -5.71 61.27
N VAL A 7 6.32 -5.75 60.39
CA VAL A 7 6.48 -6.11 58.99
C VAL A 7 7.15 -4.91 58.28
N PRO A 8 8.23 -5.11 57.50
CA PRO A 8 8.83 -4.02 56.70
C PRO A 8 7.83 -3.53 55.66
N ALA A 9 7.71 -2.20 55.54
CA ALA A 9 6.93 -1.57 54.50
C ALA A 9 7.50 -1.97 53.14
N GLU A 10 6.67 -2.59 52.33
CA GLU A 10 6.92 -2.89 50.92
C GLU A 10 7.15 -1.57 50.18
N SER A 11 8.35 -1.38 49.64
CA SER A 11 8.70 -0.21 48.83
C SER A 11 7.86 -0.24 47.59
N ALA A 12 6.90 0.67 47.48
CA ALA A 12 6.13 0.88 46.23
C ALA A 12 7.10 1.22 45.09
N THR A 13 7.19 0.34 44.14
CA THR A 13 7.85 0.63 42.87
C THR A 13 7.08 1.79 42.22
N PRO A 14 7.74 2.87 41.79
CA PRO A 14 7.04 3.96 41.13
C PRO A 14 6.35 3.44 39.89
N GLU A 15 5.05 3.66 39.76
CA GLU A 15 4.31 3.40 38.51
C GLU A 15 4.94 4.25 37.41
N ALA A 16 5.41 3.60 36.36
CA ALA A 16 5.93 4.27 35.17
C ALA A 16 4.85 5.16 34.57
N THR A 17 5.22 6.38 34.19
CA THR A 17 4.29 7.30 33.55
C THR A 17 3.86 6.75 32.17
N GLU A 18 2.68 7.16 31.69
CA GLU A 18 2.18 6.75 30.37
C GLU A 18 3.18 7.06 29.24
N ALA A 19 3.96 8.14 29.36
CA ALA A 19 5.03 8.51 28.45
C ALA A 19 6.21 7.52 28.50
N GLU A 20 6.64 7.10 29.68
CA GLU A 20 7.73 6.12 29.84
C GLU A 20 7.33 4.73 29.33
N LEU A 21 6.06 4.34 29.50
CA LEU A 21 5.52 3.10 28.95
C LEU A 21 5.44 3.17 27.41
N THR A 22 5.10 4.34 26.85
CA THR A 22 5.04 4.55 25.40
C THR A 22 6.44 4.50 24.78
N ASP A 23 7.43 5.14 25.39
CA ASP A 23 8.83 5.13 24.92
C ASP A 23 9.46 3.72 25.01
N ALA A 24 8.99 2.87 25.93
CA ALA A 24 9.43 1.48 26.01
C ALA A 24 8.81 0.56 24.95
N ILE A 25 7.72 0.99 24.31
CA ILE A 25 6.97 0.18 23.32
C ILE A 25 7.35 0.53 21.88
N PHE A 26 7.78 1.78 21.62
CA PHE A 26 8.10 2.27 20.28
C PHE A 26 9.54 2.76 20.18
N GLU A 27 10.15 2.46 19.04
CA GLU A 27 11.52 2.88 18.69
C GLU A 27 11.48 3.73 17.40
N PRO A 28 12.43 4.67 17.22
CA PRO A 28 12.56 5.41 15.97
C PRO A 28 12.81 4.47 14.78
N TYR A 29 11.96 4.56 13.77
CA TYR A 29 12.13 3.75 12.56
C TYR A 29 13.15 4.35 11.61
N SER A 30 14.06 3.51 11.14
CA SER A 30 15.01 3.83 10.06
C SER A 30 15.23 2.60 9.19
N PRO A 31 15.18 2.73 7.85
CA PRO A 31 15.50 1.64 6.93
C PRO A 31 16.87 1.04 7.22
N GLN A 32 16.90 -0.28 7.47
CA GLN A 32 18.13 -0.96 7.89
C GLN A 32 18.94 -1.52 6.70
N ARG A 33 18.26 -1.90 5.61
CA ARG A 33 18.88 -2.65 4.51
C ARG A 33 18.88 -1.92 3.18
N LEU A 34 18.19 -0.79 3.09
CA LEU A 34 18.12 -0.02 1.86
C LEU A 34 19.01 1.23 1.94
N THR A 35 19.96 1.33 1.03
CA THR A 35 20.68 2.57 0.77
C THR A 35 20.38 3.00 -0.65
N VAL A 36 19.79 4.19 -0.83
CA VAL A 36 19.50 4.76 -2.14
C VAL A 36 20.19 6.11 -2.25
N ARG A 37 21.04 6.25 -3.27
CA ARG A 37 21.76 7.50 -3.53
C ARG A 37 20.75 8.63 -3.76
N GLY A 38 20.91 9.72 -3.05
CA GLY A 38 20.06 10.93 -3.17
C GLY A 38 18.75 10.86 -2.41
N ALA A 39 18.37 9.70 -1.85
CA ALA A 39 17.14 9.56 -1.09
C ALA A 39 17.14 10.47 0.14
N LYS A 40 15.96 11.06 0.42
CA LYS A 40 15.75 11.95 1.57
C LYS A 40 15.06 11.19 2.69
N PRO A 41 15.29 11.58 3.96
CA PRO A 41 14.51 11.05 5.08
C PRO A 41 13.03 11.39 4.94
N HIS A 42 12.19 10.69 5.69
CA HIS A 42 10.77 11.07 5.78
C HIS A 42 10.64 12.41 6.53
N PRO A 43 9.73 13.32 6.09
CA PRO A 43 9.60 14.65 6.72
C PRO A 43 9.08 14.61 8.17
N GLY A 44 8.32 13.56 8.53
CA GLY A 44 7.87 13.30 9.91
C GLY A 44 8.71 12.23 10.58
N ALA A 45 8.80 12.29 11.92
CA ALA A 45 9.38 11.21 12.71
C ALA A 45 8.52 9.94 12.54
N LEU A 46 9.18 8.83 12.22
CA LEU A 46 8.56 7.53 12.10
C LEU A 46 8.98 6.68 13.29
N VAL A 47 8.06 5.88 13.78
CA VAL A 47 8.31 4.93 14.88
C VAL A 47 7.80 3.55 14.49
N GLU A 48 8.43 2.53 15.05
CA GLU A 48 7.98 1.15 14.97
C GLU A 48 7.89 0.56 16.38
N SER A 49 7.11 -0.50 16.56
CA SER A 49 7.10 -1.18 17.84
C SER A 49 8.42 -1.91 18.09
N ALA A 50 8.87 -1.98 19.33
CA ALA A 50 10.08 -2.71 19.69
C ALA A 50 10.04 -4.18 19.23
N ALA A 51 8.85 -4.80 19.20
CA ALA A 51 8.65 -6.14 18.67
C ALA A 51 8.93 -6.23 17.15
N MET A 52 8.55 -5.21 16.37
CA MET A 52 8.88 -5.14 14.93
C MET A 52 10.35 -4.83 14.71
N ALA A 53 10.93 -3.92 15.48
CA ALA A 53 12.35 -3.55 15.42
C ALA A 53 13.29 -4.75 15.70
N SER A 54 12.84 -5.70 16.51
CA SER A 54 13.60 -6.93 16.82
C SER A 54 13.69 -7.92 15.65
N VAL A 55 12.87 -7.75 14.61
CA VAL A 55 12.81 -8.64 13.45
C VAL A 55 13.63 -8.05 12.31
N ALA A 56 14.72 -8.70 11.96
CA ALA A 56 15.53 -8.25 10.82
C ALA A 56 14.73 -8.30 9.51
N PRO A 57 14.66 -7.20 8.74
CA PRO A 57 13.97 -7.20 7.46
C PRO A 57 14.64 -8.16 6.46
N PRO A 58 13.91 -8.68 5.46
CA PRO A 58 14.48 -9.58 4.47
C PRO A 58 15.58 -8.90 3.64
N GLN A 59 16.46 -9.71 3.06
CA GLN A 59 17.48 -9.20 2.13
C GLN A 59 16.82 -8.59 0.90
N ILE A 60 17.37 -7.46 0.45
CA ILE A 60 16.89 -6.77 -0.75
C ILE A 60 17.49 -7.47 -1.98
N THR A 61 16.61 -7.90 -2.87
CA THR A 61 16.95 -8.55 -4.16
C THR A 61 16.29 -7.85 -5.35
N TYR A 62 15.59 -6.75 -5.12
CA TYR A 62 14.84 -6.00 -6.11
C TYR A 62 15.26 -4.54 -6.14
N GLN A 63 15.34 -3.96 -7.33
CA GLN A 63 15.58 -2.53 -7.51
C GLN A 63 14.43 -1.92 -8.31
N PRO A 64 13.68 -0.98 -7.73
CA PRO A 64 12.61 -0.28 -8.45
C PRO A 64 13.13 0.48 -9.66
N THR A 65 12.39 0.43 -10.75
CA THR A 65 12.65 1.17 -11.99
C THR A 65 12.05 2.57 -11.90
N LEU A 66 12.60 3.42 -11.03
CA LEU A 66 12.17 4.79 -10.84
C LEU A 66 13.25 5.76 -11.35
N PRO A 67 12.86 6.88 -12.02
CA PRO A 67 13.79 7.90 -12.44
C PRO A 67 14.59 8.49 -11.27
N GLN A 68 15.90 8.61 -11.40
CA GLN A 68 16.76 9.17 -10.34
C GLN A 68 16.32 10.59 -9.93
N ALA A 69 15.80 11.38 -10.86
CA ALA A 69 15.29 12.72 -10.58
C ALA A 69 14.18 12.75 -9.51
N ILE A 70 13.30 11.75 -9.46
CA ILE A 70 12.25 11.62 -8.43
C ILE A 70 12.87 11.47 -7.05
N ILE A 71 13.95 10.67 -6.97
CA ILE A 71 14.68 10.38 -5.74
C ILE A 71 15.45 11.62 -5.29
N ASP A 72 16.21 12.24 -6.18
CA ASP A 72 17.04 13.42 -5.89
C ASP A 72 16.20 14.62 -5.43
N GLN A 73 15.00 14.78 -6.00
CA GLN A 73 14.03 15.80 -5.59
C GLN A 73 13.34 15.48 -4.26
N GLY A 74 13.52 14.28 -3.70
CA GLY A 74 12.86 13.86 -2.46
C GLY A 74 11.35 13.69 -2.60
N ARG A 75 10.87 13.39 -3.80
CA ARG A 75 9.44 13.13 -4.05
C ARG A 75 8.95 11.87 -3.36
N LEU A 76 9.83 10.91 -3.18
CA LEU A 76 9.65 9.72 -2.35
C LEU A 76 10.75 9.70 -1.29
N SER A 77 10.38 9.55 -0.04
CA SER A 77 11.32 9.41 1.08
C SER A 77 11.95 8.02 1.11
N LEU A 78 13.07 7.87 1.81
CA LEU A 78 13.77 6.58 1.93
C LEU A 78 12.86 5.45 2.46
N PRO A 79 12.02 5.63 3.51
CA PRO A 79 11.09 4.60 3.95
C PRO A 79 10.00 4.25 2.92
N GLN A 80 9.56 5.24 2.13
CA GLN A 80 8.61 4.98 1.03
C GLN A 80 9.28 4.17 -0.08
N LEU A 81 10.52 4.49 -0.44
CA LEU A 81 11.32 3.72 -1.41
C LEU A 81 11.58 2.29 -0.92
N GLU A 82 11.83 2.11 0.38
CA GLU A 82 11.98 0.79 0.99
C GLU A 82 10.72 -0.05 0.82
N THR A 83 9.54 0.51 1.12
CA THR A 83 8.27 -0.17 0.92
C THR A 83 8.07 -0.55 -0.54
N ILE A 84 8.32 0.37 -1.48
CA ILE A 84 8.21 0.09 -2.93
C ILE A 84 9.15 -1.05 -3.34
N THR A 85 10.36 -1.08 -2.79
CA THR A 85 11.35 -2.13 -3.05
C THR A 85 10.85 -3.49 -2.59
N TYR A 86 10.34 -3.61 -1.36
CA TYR A 86 9.79 -4.87 -0.86
C TYR A 86 8.53 -5.32 -1.59
N VAL A 87 7.67 -4.38 -2.00
CA VAL A 87 6.52 -4.68 -2.86
C VAL A 87 6.97 -5.26 -4.20
N GLY A 88 7.93 -4.62 -4.87
CA GLY A 88 8.49 -5.10 -6.13
C GLY A 88 9.14 -6.48 -5.98
N GLN A 89 9.88 -6.69 -4.88
CA GLN A 89 10.48 -7.98 -4.55
C GLN A 89 9.44 -9.08 -4.34
N ALA A 90 8.33 -8.78 -3.66
CA ALA A 90 7.22 -9.72 -3.50
C ALA A 90 6.54 -10.02 -4.84
N HIS A 91 6.28 -8.99 -5.64
CA HIS A 91 5.68 -9.13 -6.96
C HIS A 91 6.55 -9.87 -7.98
N ALA A 92 7.86 -9.95 -7.77
CA ALA A 92 8.76 -10.78 -8.58
C ALA A 92 8.65 -12.28 -8.27
N GLN A 93 7.93 -12.66 -7.21
CA GLN A 93 7.78 -14.05 -6.78
C GLN A 93 6.42 -14.60 -7.20
N MET A 94 6.40 -15.86 -7.64
CA MET A 94 5.17 -16.59 -7.88
C MET A 94 4.87 -17.51 -6.68
N LEU A 95 3.59 -17.60 -6.33
CA LEU A 95 3.14 -18.51 -5.28
C LEU A 95 3.25 -19.96 -5.78
N PRO A 96 3.57 -20.92 -4.89
CA PRO A 96 3.52 -22.33 -5.24
C PRO A 96 2.13 -22.70 -5.77
N SER A 97 2.08 -23.42 -6.89
CA SER A 97 0.85 -23.94 -7.48
C SER A 97 0.97 -25.45 -7.69
N ALA A 98 -0.14 -26.17 -7.64
CA ALA A 98 -0.15 -27.57 -8.00
C ALA A 98 0.12 -27.75 -9.51
N GLU A 99 0.58 -28.93 -9.90
CA GLU A 99 0.84 -29.26 -11.31
C GLU A 99 -0.42 -29.04 -12.17
N GLY A 100 -0.28 -28.30 -13.27
CA GLY A 100 -1.38 -27.94 -14.17
C GLY A 100 -2.26 -26.78 -13.69
N GLN A 101 -1.98 -26.17 -12.53
CA GLN A 101 -2.68 -24.96 -12.07
C GLN A 101 -1.91 -23.71 -12.45
N GLN A 102 -2.66 -22.61 -12.67
CA GLN A 102 -2.06 -21.31 -12.92
C GLN A 102 -1.32 -20.83 -11.67
N ALA A 103 -0.06 -20.42 -11.83
CA ALA A 103 0.70 -19.77 -10.77
C ALA A 103 0.21 -18.32 -10.60
N PHE A 104 0.11 -17.88 -9.35
CA PHE A 104 -0.29 -16.52 -9.01
C PHE A 104 0.90 -15.72 -8.47
N ARG A 105 0.95 -14.44 -8.82
CA ARG A 105 1.94 -13.52 -8.29
C ARG A 105 1.69 -13.27 -6.80
N ARG A 106 2.76 -13.24 -6.00
CA ARG A 106 2.69 -12.91 -4.58
C ARG A 106 2.24 -11.45 -4.39
N GLY A 107 1.20 -11.23 -3.59
CA GLY A 107 0.76 -9.90 -3.16
C GLY A 107 1.60 -9.36 -2.00
N TYR A 108 1.36 -8.10 -1.64
CA TYR A 108 2.01 -7.43 -0.51
C TYR A 108 1.01 -6.54 0.23
N LEU A 109 1.03 -6.59 1.56
CA LEU A 109 0.24 -5.72 2.42
C LEU A 109 1.10 -4.53 2.88
N VAL A 110 0.70 -3.32 2.50
CA VAL A 110 1.30 -2.07 3.01
C VAL A 110 0.60 -1.70 4.31
N GLY A 111 1.12 -2.17 5.44
CA GLY A 111 0.58 -1.97 6.78
C GLY A 111 1.06 -0.69 7.48
N SER A 112 1.64 0.25 6.76
CA SER A 112 2.17 1.50 7.35
C SER A 112 1.07 2.33 8.01
N GLY A 113 1.41 2.95 9.14
CA GLY A 113 0.52 3.83 9.89
C GLY A 113 0.09 5.09 9.13
N THR A 114 -0.74 5.87 9.79
CA THR A 114 -1.19 7.18 9.28
C THR A 114 0.01 8.14 9.16
N GLY A 115 0.03 8.97 8.13
CA GLY A 115 1.11 9.95 7.92
C GLY A 115 2.29 9.45 7.10
N MET A 116 2.45 8.14 6.88
CA MET A 116 3.52 7.55 6.07
C MET A 116 3.42 7.91 4.56
N GLY A 117 2.29 8.45 4.12
CA GLY A 117 2.06 8.78 2.71
C GLY A 117 1.80 7.55 1.85
N LYS A 118 0.88 6.67 2.29
CA LYS A 118 0.50 5.46 1.56
C LYS A 118 0.14 5.71 0.10
N GLY A 119 -0.60 6.80 -0.20
CA GLY A 119 -0.93 7.17 -1.58
C GLY A 119 0.31 7.42 -2.46
N ARG A 120 1.36 8.02 -1.90
CA ARG A 120 2.66 8.19 -2.60
C ARG A 120 3.37 6.86 -2.82
N ILE A 121 3.30 5.95 -1.85
CA ILE A 121 3.83 4.58 -1.99
C ILE A 121 3.10 3.86 -3.14
N VAL A 122 1.77 3.92 -3.16
CA VAL A 122 0.95 3.34 -4.24
C VAL A 122 1.33 3.92 -5.60
N ALA A 123 1.47 5.25 -5.69
CA ALA A 123 1.91 5.93 -6.91
C ALA A 123 3.29 5.41 -7.36
N GLY A 124 4.24 5.27 -6.44
CA GLY A 124 5.56 4.72 -6.71
C GLY A 124 5.54 3.27 -7.20
N ILE A 125 4.70 2.41 -6.60
CA ILE A 125 4.52 1.02 -7.03
C ILE A 125 3.95 0.95 -8.45
N ILE A 126 2.94 1.76 -8.76
CA ILE A 126 2.35 1.81 -10.09
C ILE A 126 3.36 2.33 -11.11
N ALA A 127 4.10 3.39 -10.79
CA ALA A 127 5.13 3.95 -11.67
C ALA A 127 6.25 2.95 -11.95
N ASP A 128 6.72 2.23 -10.94
CA ASP A 128 7.69 1.15 -11.12
C ASP A 128 7.18 0.09 -12.10
N ASN A 129 5.93 -0.35 -11.97
CA ASN A 129 5.30 -1.27 -12.91
C ASN A 129 5.19 -0.68 -14.33
N MET A 130 4.77 0.57 -14.47
CA MET A 130 4.65 1.24 -15.77
C MET A 130 5.99 1.38 -16.48
N ASN A 131 7.05 1.69 -15.73
CA ASN A 131 8.42 1.80 -16.26
C ASN A 131 8.98 0.45 -16.72
N GLN A 132 8.41 -0.66 -16.25
CA GLN A 132 8.70 -2.02 -16.72
C GLN A 132 7.79 -2.47 -17.87
N GLY A 133 6.98 -1.57 -18.44
CA GLY A 133 6.09 -1.86 -19.56
C GLY A 133 4.68 -2.32 -19.18
N ARG A 134 4.34 -2.44 -17.88
CA ARG A 134 3.02 -2.83 -17.38
C ARG A 134 2.10 -1.63 -17.31
N LYS A 135 1.57 -1.20 -18.43
CA LYS A 135 0.96 0.12 -18.62
C LYS A 135 -0.46 0.31 -18.08
N LYS A 136 -1.05 -0.73 -17.48
CA LYS A 136 -2.37 -0.68 -16.86
C LYS A 136 -2.27 -0.95 -15.37
N ALA A 137 -3.04 -0.20 -14.56
CA ALA A 137 -3.20 -0.45 -13.14
C ALA A 137 -4.65 -0.18 -12.73
N VAL A 138 -5.09 -0.83 -11.64
CA VAL A 138 -6.38 -0.57 -11.02
C VAL A 138 -6.15 -0.09 -9.59
N TRP A 139 -6.76 1.04 -9.23
CA TRP A 139 -6.73 1.60 -7.88
C TRP A 139 -8.15 1.60 -7.32
N ILE A 140 -8.42 0.70 -6.39
CA ILE A 140 -9.72 0.52 -5.75
C ILE A 140 -9.67 1.17 -4.38
N SER A 141 -10.61 2.05 -4.05
CA SER A 141 -10.67 2.73 -2.77
C SER A 141 -12.09 2.74 -2.19
N GLU A 142 -12.26 3.23 -0.98
CA GLU A 142 -13.55 3.27 -0.30
C GLU A 142 -14.50 4.30 -0.94
N LYS A 143 -14.00 5.51 -1.24
CA LYS A 143 -14.83 6.66 -1.66
C LYS A 143 -14.37 7.26 -2.98
N ALA A 144 -15.32 7.63 -3.84
CA ALA A 144 -15.03 8.23 -5.13
C ALA A 144 -14.27 9.58 -5.02
N ALA A 145 -14.50 10.34 -3.96
CA ALA A 145 -13.80 11.61 -3.73
C ALA A 145 -12.28 11.45 -3.60
N LEU A 146 -11.80 10.28 -3.15
CA LEU A 146 -10.37 9.96 -2.99
C LEU A 146 -9.60 9.93 -4.31
N VAL A 147 -10.28 9.97 -5.46
CA VAL A 147 -9.62 10.12 -6.77
C VAL A 147 -8.77 11.40 -6.86
N GLN A 148 -9.18 12.48 -6.18
CA GLN A 148 -8.39 13.72 -6.17
C GLN A 148 -7.11 13.57 -5.35
N ASP A 149 -7.18 12.83 -4.25
CA ASP A 149 -6.01 12.49 -3.44
C ASP A 149 -5.07 11.58 -4.21
N ALA A 150 -5.59 10.55 -4.89
CA ALA A 150 -4.81 9.68 -5.76
C ALA A 150 -4.09 10.48 -6.88
N ARG A 151 -4.77 11.44 -7.51
CA ARG A 151 -4.16 12.33 -8.52
C ARG A 151 -3.07 13.21 -7.93
N ARG A 152 -3.33 13.82 -6.78
CA ARG A 152 -2.34 14.65 -6.07
C ARG A 152 -1.10 13.83 -5.72
N ASP A 153 -1.28 12.63 -5.20
CA ASP A 153 -0.19 11.76 -4.80
C ASP A 153 0.59 11.23 -6.01
N TRP A 154 -0.08 10.93 -7.12
CA TRP A 154 0.55 10.57 -8.40
C TRP A 154 1.45 11.68 -8.93
N VAL A 155 0.92 12.91 -9.02
CA VAL A 155 1.71 14.08 -9.45
C VAL A 155 2.85 14.35 -8.47
N GLY A 156 2.57 14.32 -7.18
CA GLY A 156 3.54 14.66 -6.13
C GLY A 156 4.67 13.64 -5.97
N ALA A 157 4.38 12.35 -6.15
CA ALA A 157 5.35 11.29 -5.93
C ALA A 157 6.22 10.99 -7.16
N VAL A 158 5.61 11.00 -8.37
CA VAL A 158 6.29 10.50 -9.56
C VAL A 158 6.31 11.48 -10.73
N ASP A 159 5.88 12.73 -10.50
CA ASP A 159 5.78 13.77 -11.52
C ASP A 159 4.89 13.34 -12.72
N GLY A 160 3.92 12.47 -12.41
CA GLY A 160 3.07 11.88 -13.42
C GLY A 160 1.95 12.82 -13.88
N ASP A 161 1.49 12.66 -15.11
CA ASP A 161 0.31 13.35 -15.60
C ASP A 161 -0.95 12.85 -14.85
N SER A 162 -1.67 13.76 -14.21
CA SER A 162 -2.91 13.45 -13.48
C SER A 162 -4.00 12.84 -14.36
N GLN A 163 -3.98 13.09 -15.66
CA GLN A 163 -4.93 12.53 -16.65
C GLN A 163 -4.75 11.01 -16.83
N ARG A 164 -3.62 10.45 -16.43
CA ARG A 164 -3.44 8.98 -16.42
C ARG A 164 -4.38 8.28 -15.45
N ILE A 165 -4.93 8.98 -14.45
CA ILE A 165 -5.92 8.44 -13.51
C ILE A 165 -7.32 8.79 -14.04
N PHE A 166 -8.05 7.78 -14.50
CA PHE A 166 -9.41 7.93 -15.00
C PHE A 166 -10.40 7.13 -14.14
N GLU A 167 -11.64 7.61 -14.09
CA GLU A 167 -12.68 7.06 -13.24
C GLU A 167 -13.60 6.10 -14.00
N LEU A 168 -13.81 4.90 -13.48
CA LEU A 168 -14.70 3.91 -14.08
C LEU A 168 -16.15 4.44 -14.20
N THR A 169 -16.60 5.23 -13.24
CA THR A 169 -17.96 5.80 -13.20
C THR A 169 -18.29 6.68 -14.40
N LYS A 170 -17.27 7.22 -15.07
CA LYS A 170 -17.44 8.03 -16.30
C LYS A 170 -17.64 7.19 -17.57
N THR A 171 -17.53 5.87 -17.46
CA THR A 171 -17.82 4.95 -18.55
C THR A 171 -19.14 4.25 -18.30
N GLN A 172 -20.03 4.19 -19.31
CA GLN A 172 -21.29 3.46 -19.20
C GLN A 172 -21.03 1.95 -19.04
N LEU A 173 -21.83 1.26 -18.22
CA LEU A 173 -21.63 -0.16 -17.91
C LEU A 173 -21.60 -1.07 -19.15
N ARG A 174 -22.43 -0.79 -20.15
CA ARG A 174 -22.51 -1.58 -21.40
C ARG A 174 -21.46 -1.17 -22.44
N SER A 175 -20.64 -0.17 -22.14
CA SER A 175 -19.64 0.33 -23.08
C SER A 175 -18.24 -0.15 -22.70
N PRO A 176 -17.40 -0.49 -23.68
CA PRO A 176 -16.00 -0.81 -23.40
C PRO A 176 -15.25 0.42 -22.86
N ILE A 177 -14.27 0.19 -22.02
CA ILE A 177 -13.33 1.22 -21.59
C ILE A 177 -12.39 1.52 -22.77
N LYS A 178 -12.46 2.74 -23.31
CA LYS A 178 -11.70 3.14 -24.52
C LYS A 178 -10.25 3.52 -24.26
N VAL A 179 -9.91 3.83 -22.99
CA VAL A 179 -8.55 4.17 -22.57
C VAL A 179 -7.68 2.91 -22.70
N THR A 180 -6.58 2.98 -23.45
CA THR A 180 -5.75 1.82 -23.76
C THR A 180 -4.71 1.53 -22.66
N GLU A 181 -4.27 2.54 -21.92
CA GLU A 181 -3.30 2.45 -20.82
C GLU A 181 -3.62 3.50 -19.76
N GLY A 182 -3.20 3.29 -18.51
CA GLY A 182 -3.39 4.23 -17.42
C GLY A 182 -3.80 3.57 -16.12
N ILE A 183 -4.29 4.38 -15.19
CA ILE A 183 -4.70 3.98 -13.85
C ILE A 183 -6.21 4.11 -13.76
N LEU A 184 -6.90 2.98 -13.73
CA LEU A 184 -8.35 2.96 -13.54
C LEU A 184 -8.65 3.11 -12.05
N PHE A 185 -9.27 4.23 -11.67
CA PHE A 185 -9.74 4.46 -10.31
C PHE A 185 -11.20 4.03 -10.18
N THR A 186 -11.51 3.27 -9.14
CA THR A 186 -12.87 2.83 -8.82
C THR A 186 -13.07 2.65 -7.32
N THR A 187 -14.29 2.36 -6.90
CA THR A 187 -14.61 2.08 -5.49
C THR A 187 -15.13 0.66 -5.32
N TYR A 188 -15.04 0.12 -4.09
CA TYR A 188 -15.63 -1.17 -3.75
C TYR A 188 -17.12 -1.25 -4.09
N ASP A 189 -17.88 -0.16 -3.86
CA ASP A 189 -19.30 -0.11 -4.21
C ASP A 189 -19.54 -0.12 -5.72
N THR A 190 -18.70 0.58 -6.48
CA THR A 190 -18.79 0.56 -7.95
C THR A 190 -18.57 -0.86 -8.49
N LEU A 191 -17.66 -1.65 -7.90
CA LEU A 191 -17.40 -3.02 -8.33
C LEU A 191 -18.61 -3.95 -8.21
N LYS A 192 -19.51 -3.69 -7.26
CA LYS A 192 -20.77 -4.45 -7.09
C LYS A 192 -21.79 -4.14 -8.18
N GLY A 193 -21.53 -3.15 -9.02
CA GLY A 193 -22.47 -2.68 -10.05
C GLY A 193 -22.76 -3.74 -11.10
N VAL A 194 -24.04 -4.03 -11.27
CA VAL A 194 -24.57 -4.93 -12.29
C VAL A 194 -25.64 -4.21 -13.11
N ASP A 195 -25.83 -4.63 -14.35
CA ASP A 195 -26.88 -4.08 -15.18
C ASP A 195 -28.27 -4.49 -14.64
N ARG A 196 -29.25 -3.58 -14.76
CA ARG A 196 -30.60 -3.82 -14.23
C ARG A 196 -31.38 -4.83 -15.06
N GLN A 197 -31.14 -4.86 -16.37
CA GLN A 197 -31.85 -5.72 -17.31
C GLN A 197 -31.14 -7.05 -17.53
N ASP A 198 -29.80 -7.03 -17.54
CA ASP A 198 -28.97 -8.20 -17.74
C ASP A 198 -27.93 -8.33 -16.63
N LYS A 199 -28.17 -9.20 -15.67
CA LYS A 199 -27.31 -9.43 -14.51
C LYS A 199 -25.94 -10.05 -14.85
N THR A 200 -25.74 -10.53 -16.06
CA THR A 200 -24.43 -11.02 -16.52
C THR A 200 -23.47 -9.88 -16.84
N ILE A 201 -23.99 -8.67 -17.12
CA ILE A 201 -23.20 -7.48 -17.38
C ILE A 201 -22.82 -6.80 -16.06
N THR A 202 -21.55 -6.86 -15.69
CA THR A 202 -21.05 -6.35 -14.41
C THR A 202 -19.90 -5.37 -14.61
N ARG A 203 -19.72 -4.49 -13.62
CA ARG A 203 -18.53 -3.60 -13.57
C ARG A 203 -17.23 -4.40 -13.47
N LEU A 204 -17.25 -5.50 -12.74
CA LEU A 204 -16.08 -6.37 -12.62
C LEU A 204 -15.67 -6.93 -14.00
N GLN A 205 -16.64 -7.46 -14.77
CA GLN A 205 -16.35 -7.98 -16.12
C GLN A 205 -15.83 -6.87 -17.04
N GLN A 206 -16.40 -5.67 -16.97
CA GLN A 206 -15.92 -4.51 -17.75
C GLN A 206 -14.45 -4.18 -17.46
N ILE A 207 -14.02 -4.30 -16.20
CA ILE A 207 -12.61 -4.10 -15.82
C ILE A 207 -11.75 -5.25 -16.35
N VAL A 208 -12.19 -6.49 -16.17
CA VAL A 208 -11.47 -7.69 -16.65
C VAL A 208 -11.26 -7.62 -18.16
N ASP A 209 -12.29 -7.25 -18.93
CA ASP A 209 -12.20 -7.08 -20.36
C ASP A 209 -11.21 -5.98 -20.77
N TRP A 210 -11.19 -4.86 -20.00
CA TRP A 210 -10.21 -3.80 -20.23
C TRP A 210 -8.79 -4.23 -19.91
N LEU A 211 -8.57 -4.96 -18.82
CA LEU A 211 -7.25 -5.46 -18.44
C LEU A 211 -6.69 -6.42 -19.49
N GLY A 212 -7.54 -7.34 -19.98
CA GLY A 212 -7.14 -8.37 -20.95
C GLY A 212 -6.50 -9.59 -20.28
N THR A 213 -6.31 -10.64 -21.06
CA THR A 213 -5.78 -11.94 -20.60
C THR A 213 -4.31 -11.89 -20.17
N ASP A 214 -3.53 -10.98 -20.76
CA ASP A 214 -2.09 -10.86 -20.53
C ASP A 214 -1.76 -9.80 -19.49
N PHE A 215 -2.76 -9.38 -18.70
CA PHE A 215 -2.54 -8.39 -17.65
C PHE A 215 -1.61 -8.90 -16.56
N ASP A 216 -0.52 -8.17 -16.34
CA ASP A 216 0.45 -8.43 -15.28
C ASP A 216 0.79 -7.18 -14.43
N GLY A 217 -0.01 -6.12 -14.56
CA GLY A 217 0.13 -4.87 -13.83
C GLY A 217 -0.28 -4.94 -12.36
N ALA A 218 -0.42 -3.76 -11.73
CA ALA A 218 -0.76 -3.65 -10.33
C ALA A 218 -2.28 -3.49 -10.12
N ILE A 219 -2.84 -4.23 -9.16
CA ILE A 219 -4.16 -3.99 -8.59
C ILE A 219 -3.96 -3.58 -7.13
N VAL A 220 -4.45 -2.40 -6.78
CA VAL A 220 -4.32 -1.82 -5.45
C VAL A 220 -5.68 -1.83 -4.77
N PHE A 221 -5.73 -2.39 -3.58
CA PHE A 221 -6.88 -2.38 -2.68
C PHE A 221 -6.57 -1.41 -1.54
N ASP A 222 -6.89 -0.13 -1.74
CA ASP A 222 -6.72 0.93 -0.75
C ASP A 222 -7.86 0.88 0.27
N GLU A 223 -7.55 1.12 1.56
CA GLU A 223 -8.49 0.94 2.66
C GLU A 223 -9.18 -0.44 2.62
N SER A 224 -8.39 -1.50 2.43
CA SER A 224 -8.88 -2.86 2.18
C SER A 224 -9.79 -3.43 3.27
N HIS A 225 -9.78 -2.85 4.47
CA HIS A 225 -10.72 -3.20 5.55
C HIS A 225 -12.19 -2.94 5.15
N ALA A 226 -12.45 -2.00 4.23
CA ALA A 226 -13.80 -1.75 3.71
C ALA A 226 -14.38 -2.94 2.94
N MET A 227 -13.56 -3.90 2.48
CA MET A 227 -14.06 -5.13 1.85
C MET A 227 -14.79 -6.05 2.84
N SER A 228 -14.42 -6.05 4.12
CA SER A 228 -15.01 -6.92 5.13
C SER A 228 -16.48 -6.59 5.39
N SER A 229 -16.91 -5.34 5.18
CA SER A 229 -18.29 -4.88 5.34
C SER A 229 -19.25 -5.42 4.27
N SER A 230 -18.75 -6.01 3.19
CA SER A 230 -19.53 -6.48 2.06
C SER A 230 -19.98 -7.94 2.16
N VAL A 231 -19.57 -8.66 3.20
CA VAL A 231 -19.85 -10.10 3.38
C VAL A 231 -20.96 -10.36 4.42
N SER A 232 -21.51 -9.30 5.03
CA SER A 232 -22.59 -9.44 6.03
C SER A 232 -23.94 -9.20 5.38
N THR A 233 -24.53 -10.21 4.79
CA THR A 233 -25.98 -10.53 4.75
C THR A 233 -26.21 -11.84 4.04
#